data_ed3587f6b832000c4fb984dd3e3295f9
#
_entry.id   ed3587f6b832000c4fb984dd3e3295f9
#
_cell.length_a   1.000
_cell.length_b   1.000
_cell.length_c   1.000
_cell.angle_alpha   90.00
_cell.angle_beta   90.00
_cell.angle_gamma   90.00
#
_symmetry.space_group_name_H-M   'P 1'
#
loop_
_entity.id
_entity.type
_entity.pdbx_description
1 polymer ?
#
loop_
_entity_poly.entity_id
_entity_poly.type
_entity_poly.pdbx_seq_one_letter_code
_entity_poly.pdbx_strand_id
1 'polypeptide(L)'
;MTNKISHGERRYSPKEIIVSWLGAFIGIGSLAWLVTNLPDAKLLVIGSFGASAVLIYGSPKAPFAQPRNLIGGHLLSALIGLLTWEYFPDVQVLQEALAVATAIAVMQVTRTMHPPGGATALIAVIGGPEVHALGVGYLWIVMIGVVVLLLVALLVNNIAASNSYPTRWD
;
A
#
# COMPACT_ATOMS: atom_id res chain seq x y z
N MET A 1 -9.31 39.22 -8.88
CA MET A 1 -9.52 38.10 -9.81
C MET A 1 -9.63 36.83 -8.98
N THR A 2 -10.87 36.42 -8.67
CA THR A 2 -11.14 35.21 -7.90
C THR A 2 -11.02 34.01 -8.84
N ASN A 3 -9.93 33.28 -8.72
CA ASN A 3 -9.74 32.00 -9.42
C ASN A 3 -10.79 31.01 -8.90
N LYS A 4 -11.90 30.86 -9.61
CA LYS A 4 -12.88 29.79 -9.37
C LYS A 4 -12.17 28.47 -9.66
N ILE A 5 -11.70 27.80 -8.61
CA ILE A 5 -11.32 26.38 -8.71
C ILE A 5 -12.62 25.64 -9.03
N SER A 6 -12.83 25.33 -10.30
CA SER A 6 -13.89 24.42 -10.69
C SER A 6 -13.50 23.03 -10.18
N HIS A 7 -14.07 22.59 -9.07
CA HIS A 7 -14.06 21.20 -8.66
C HIS A 7 -14.92 20.41 -9.68
N GLY A 8 -14.40 20.25 -10.90
CA GLY A 8 -14.94 19.29 -11.84
C GLY A 8 -14.69 17.89 -11.29
N GLU A 9 -15.71 17.29 -10.69
CA GLU A 9 -15.67 15.90 -10.30
C GLU A 9 -15.28 15.06 -11.52
N ARG A 10 -14.14 14.36 -11.46
CA ARG A 10 -13.72 13.45 -12.52
C ARG A 10 -14.75 12.35 -12.67
N ARG A 11 -15.42 12.30 -13.81
CA ARG A 11 -16.32 11.19 -14.15
C ARG A 11 -15.50 10.03 -14.70
N TYR A 12 -15.65 8.86 -14.11
CA TYR A 12 -15.04 7.64 -14.59
C TYR A 12 -15.88 7.05 -15.74
N SER A 13 -15.24 6.60 -16.80
CA SER A 13 -15.91 5.86 -17.85
C SER A 13 -16.28 4.44 -17.37
N PRO A 14 -17.32 3.81 -17.97
CA PRO A 14 -17.65 2.42 -17.62
C PRO A 14 -16.46 1.47 -17.76
N LYS A 15 -15.61 1.68 -18.77
CA LYS A 15 -14.39 0.90 -18.98
C LYS A 15 -13.40 1.05 -17.83
N GLU A 16 -13.16 2.29 -17.35
CA GLU A 16 -12.28 2.53 -16.20
C GLU A 16 -12.82 1.85 -14.93
N ILE A 17 -14.13 1.90 -14.71
CA ILE A 17 -14.77 1.26 -13.55
C ILE A 17 -14.56 -0.27 -13.61
N ILE A 18 -14.81 -0.90 -14.76
CA ILE A 18 -14.63 -2.35 -14.95
C ILE A 18 -13.16 -2.74 -14.74
N VAL A 19 -12.22 -1.99 -15.29
CA VAL A 19 -10.78 -2.26 -15.16
C VAL A 19 -10.34 -2.14 -13.71
N SER A 20 -10.78 -1.10 -12.98
CA SER A 20 -10.48 -0.93 -11.56
C SER A 20 -11.05 -2.06 -10.73
N TRP A 21 -12.29 -2.47 -11.02
CA TRP A 21 -12.93 -3.59 -10.34
C TRP A 21 -12.18 -4.91 -10.58
N LEU A 22 -11.84 -5.22 -11.83
CA LEU A 22 -11.06 -6.43 -12.18
C LEU A 22 -9.68 -6.41 -11.53
N GLY A 23 -8.98 -5.26 -11.54
CA GLY A 23 -7.68 -5.12 -10.90
C GLY A 23 -7.75 -5.38 -9.40
N ALA A 24 -8.71 -4.79 -8.72
CA ALA A 24 -8.90 -5.00 -7.28
C ALA A 24 -9.31 -6.45 -6.97
N PHE A 25 -10.24 -7.02 -7.76
CA PHE A 25 -10.69 -8.40 -7.59
C PHE A 25 -9.55 -9.41 -7.77
N ILE A 26 -8.78 -9.29 -8.85
CA ILE A 26 -7.64 -10.17 -9.13
C ILE A 26 -6.52 -9.93 -8.11
N GLY A 27 -6.16 -8.68 -7.83
CA GLY A 27 -5.06 -8.35 -6.91
C GLY A 27 -5.31 -8.83 -5.48
N ILE A 28 -6.42 -8.46 -4.90
CA ILE A 28 -6.79 -8.91 -3.54
C ILE A 28 -7.12 -10.40 -3.53
N GLY A 29 -7.79 -10.91 -4.57
CA GLY A 29 -8.07 -12.34 -4.71
C GLY A 29 -6.79 -13.19 -4.75
N SER A 30 -5.74 -12.74 -5.45
CA SER A 30 -4.43 -13.42 -5.47
C SER A 30 -3.80 -13.45 -4.07
N LEU A 31 -3.85 -12.35 -3.33
CA LEU A 31 -3.35 -12.31 -1.95
C LEU A 31 -4.15 -13.27 -1.04
N ALA A 32 -5.46 -13.25 -1.13
CA ALA A 32 -6.33 -14.15 -0.37
C ALA A 32 -6.07 -15.63 -0.70
N TRP A 33 -5.85 -15.94 -1.99
CA TRP A 33 -5.49 -17.29 -2.42
C TRP A 33 -4.14 -17.74 -1.85
N LEU A 34 -3.13 -16.86 -1.84
CA LEU A 34 -1.83 -17.15 -1.22
C LEU A 34 -1.99 -17.46 0.27
N VAL A 35 -2.79 -16.67 0.99
CA VAL A 35 -3.07 -16.88 2.42
C VAL A 35 -3.68 -18.26 2.68
N THR A 36 -4.59 -18.72 1.83
CA THR A 36 -5.27 -20.02 2.01
C THR A 36 -4.37 -21.22 1.69
N ASN A 37 -3.37 -21.02 0.84
CA ASN A 37 -2.52 -22.13 0.34
C ASN A 37 -1.10 -22.14 0.92
N LEU A 38 -0.66 -21.07 1.57
CA LEU A 38 0.65 -20.98 2.22
C LEU A 38 0.48 -20.79 3.73
N PRO A 39 0.88 -21.77 4.58
CA PRO A 39 0.63 -21.73 6.03
C PRO A 39 1.16 -20.47 6.72
N ASP A 40 2.29 -19.94 6.24
CA ASP A 40 2.96 -18.77 6.82
C ASP A 40 2.49 -17.44 6.25
N ALA A 41 1.52 -17.44 5.33
CA ALA A 41 1.10 -16.27 4.59
C ALA A 41 -0.16 -15.57 5.16
N LYS A 42 -0.64 -15.94 6.34
CA LYS A 42 -1.89 -15.45 6.95
C LYS A 42 -2.02 -13.93 7.00
N LEU A 43 -0.88 -13.22 7.02
CA LEU A 43 -0.82 -11.76 7.10
C LEU A 43 -0.71 -11.06 5.73
N LEU A 44 -0.75 -11.80 4.60
CA LEU A 44 -0.73 -11.16 3.27
C LEU A 44 -1.98 -10.31 2.98
N VAL A 45 -3.10 -10.54 3.67
CA VAL A 45 -4.30 -9.71 3.53
C VAL A 45 -4.36 -8.73 4.70
N ILE A 46 -3.52 -7.73 4.68
CA ILE A 46 -3.57 -6.63 5.64
C ILE A 46 -4.39 -5.46 5.07
N GLY A 47 -5.05 -4.70 5.95
CA GLY A 47 -5.93 -3.59 5.55
C GLY A 47 -5.24 -2.53 4.70
N SER A 48 -3.92 -2.34 4.86
CA SER A 48 -3.12 -1.42 4.04
C SER A 48 -3.09 -1.81 2.56
N PHE A 49 -3.15 -3.11 2.21
CA PHE A 49 -3.21 -3.56 0.82
C PHE A 49 -4.57 -3.28 0.17
N GLY A 50 -5.66 -3.33 0.94
CA GLY A 50 -6.97 -2.87 0.47
C GLY A 50 -6.94 -1.39 0.07
N ALA A 51 -6.36 -0.53 0.90
CA ALA A 51 -6.17 0.88 0.57
C ALA A 51 -5.24 1.09 -0.64
N SER A 52 -4.17 0.30 -0.76
CA SER A 52 -3.27 0.32 -1.93
C SER A 52 -4.00 -0.09 -3.20
N ALA A 53 -4.85 -1.12 -3.15
CA ALA A 53 -5.65 -1.57 -4.29
C ALA A 53 -6.57 -0.45 -4.81
N VAL A 54 -7.24 0.30 -3.92
CA VAL A 54 -8.03 1.47 -4.29
C VAL A 54 -7.18 2.50 -5.04
N LEU A 55 -5.96 2.75 -4.57
CA LEU A 55 -5.08 3.75 -5.16
C LEU A 55 -4.52 3.30 -6.51
N ILE A 56 -3.93 2.09 -6.59
CA ILE A 56 -3.22 1.63 -7.80
C ILE A 56 -4.16 1.18 -8.92
N TYR A 57 -5.36 0.70 -8.59
CA TYR A 57 -6.36 0.30 -9.60
C TYR A 57 -7.39 1.39 -9.85
N GLY A 58 -7.80 2.14 -8.82
CA GLY A 58 -8.81 3.19 -8.95
C GLY A 58 -8.25 4.54 -9.42
N SER A 59 -6.98 4.81 -9.17
CA SER A 59 -6.31 6.08 -9.54
C SER A 59 -4.87 5.84 -10.03
N PRO A 60 -4.64 5.01 -11.06
CA PRO A 60 -3.30 4.57 -11.47
C PRO A 60 -2.37 5.71 -11.92
N LYS A 61 -2.92 6.87 -12.32
CA LYS A 61 -2.15 8.06 -12.71
C LYS A 61 -1.73 8.93 -11.52
N ALA A 62 -2.26 8.66 -10.32
CA ALA A 62 -1.88 9.42 -9.13
C ALA A 62 -0.37 9.25 -8.83
N PRO A 63 0.34 10.30 -8.43
CA PRO A 63 1.74 10.20 -8.05
C PRO A 63 2.00 9.12 -6.99
N PHE A 64 1.10 9.02 -6.02
CA PHE A 64 1.21 8.06 -4.90
C PHE A 64 0.92 6.61 -5.30
N ALA A 65 0.38 6.36 -6.51
CA ALA A 65 0.10 5.03 -7.05
C ALA A 65 1.29 4.42 -7.81
N GLN A 66 2.38 5.16 -7.99
CA GLN A 66 3.51 4.71 -8.81
C GLN A 66 4.34 3.62 -8.09
N PRO A 67 5.05 2.74 -8.84
CA PRO A 67 5.79 1.60 -8.26
C PRO A 67 6.77 1.99 -7.16
N ARG A 68 7.55 3.05 -7.36
CA ARG A 68 8.47 3.56 -6.35
C ARG A 68 7.74 3.91 -5.04
N ASN A 69 6.59 4.58 -5.15
CA ASN A 69 5.81 4.98 -3.99
C ASN A 69 5.17 3.76 -3.31
N LEU A 70 4.61 2.84 -4.09
CA LEU A 70 4.01 1.61 -3.57
C LEU A 70 5.06 0.77 -2.81
N ILE A 71 6.19 0.45 -3.44
CA ILE A 71 7.25 -0.39 -2.85
C ILE A 71 7.90 0.33 -1.67
N GLY A 72 8.44 1.51 -1.92
CA GLY A 72 9.17 2.27 -0.90
C GLY A 72 8.30 2.69 0.28
N GLY A 73 7.06 3.12 0.00
CA GLY A 73 6.11 3.51 1.02
C GLY A 73 5.78 2.36 1.97
N HIS A 74 5.47 1.18 1.45
CA HIS A 74 5.18 0.03 2.29
C HIS A 74 6.39 -0.49 3.05
N LEU A 75 7.54 -0.67 2.38
CA LEU A 75 8.71 -1.29 3.02
C LEU A 75 9.32 -0.40 4.09
N LEU A 76 9.49 0.90 3.80
CA LEU A 76 10.00 1.85 4.79
C LEU A 76 9.05 1.95 5.98
N SER A 77 7.75 1.98 5.73
CA SER A 77 6.75 2.02 6.80
C SER A 77 6.74 0.75 7.64
N ALA A 78 6.86 -0.43 7.02
CA ALA A 78 6.97 -1.69 7.75
C ALA A 78 8.23 -1.71 8.64
N LEU A 79 9.36 -1.27 8.12
CA LEU A 79 10.61 -1.16 8.88
C LEU A 79 10.47 -0.20 10.07
N ILE A 80 9.92 0.99 9.84
CA ILE A 80 9.70 1.97 10.91
C ILE A 80 8.76 1.43 11.97
N GLY A 81 7.67 0.77 11.59
CA GLY A 81 6.74 0.17 12.55
C GLY A 81 7.41 -0.90 13.41
N LEU A 82 8.20 -1.80 12.80
CA LEU A 82 8.96 -2.82 13.53
C LEU A 82 9.98 -2.21 14.49
N LEU A 83 10.76 -1.22 14.03
CA LEU A 83 11.73 -0.54 14.89
C LEU A 83 11.05 0.20 16.05
N THR A 84 9.88 0.78 15.80
CA THR A 84 9.12 1.44 16.85
C THR A 84 8.64 0.44 17.89
N TRP A 85 8.09 -0.69 17.47
CA TRP A 85 7.67 -1.77 18.36
C TRP A 85 8.82 -2.30 19.21
N GLU A 86 9.96 -2.58 18.61
CA GLU A 86 11.10 -3.26 19.25
C GLU A 86 11.86 -2.34 20.22
N TYR A 87 12.05 -1.05 19.88
CA TYR A 87 13.00 -0.20 20.58
C TYR A 87 12.37 0.93 21.41
N PHE A 88 11.07 1.18 21.28
CA PHE A 88 10.43 2.24 22.06
C PHE A 88 9.65 1.69 23.26
N PRO A 89 9.49 2.50 24.34
CA PRO A 89 8.77 2.07 25.53
C PRO A 89 7.38 1.50 25.21
N ASP A 90 6.98 0.48 25.93
CA ASP A 90 5.66 -0.19 25.78
C ASP A 90 4.52 0.71 26.30
N VAL A 91 4.34 1.82 25.61
CA VAL A 91 3.24 2.76 25.76
C VAL A 91 2.53 2.80 24.42
N GLN A 92 1.49 1.98 24.26
CA GLN A 92 0.81 1.73 22.99
C GLN A 92 0.50 3.01 22.20
N VAL A 93 -0.14 4.00 22.84
CA VAL A 93 -0.50 5.28 22.18
C VAL A 93 0.73 5.99 21.61
N LEU A 94 1.85 5.94 22.32
CA LEU A 94 3.10 6.57 21.88
C LEU A 94 3.70 5.82 20.71
N GLN A 95 3.74 4.49 20.77
CA GLN A 95 4.26 3.65 19.68
C GLN A 95 3.45 3.82 18.39
N GLU A 96 2.12 3.80 18.49
CA GLU A 96 1.23 4.01 17.33
C GLU A 96 1.45 5.37 16.66
N ALA A 97 1.46 6.43 17.46
CA ALA A 97 1.66 7.79 16.97
C ALA A 97 3.05 7.96 16.35
N LEU A 98 4.09 7.45 17.00
CA LEU A 98 5.48 7.54 16.55
C LEU A 98 5.71 6.76 15.26
N ALA A 99 5.19 5.53 15.15
CA ALA A 99 5.33 4.72 13.97
C ALA A 99 4.75 5.41 12.73
N VAL A 100 3.52 5.92 12.83
CA VAL A 100 2.86 6.58 11.69
C VAL A 100 3.52 7.92 11.36
N ALA A 101 3.82 8.75 12.37
CA ALA A 101 4.44 10.05 12.14
C ALA A 101 5.83 9.92 11.51
N THR A 102 6.65 8.98 12.01
CA THR A 102 7.99 8.71 11.47
C THR A 102 7.91 8.11 10.06
N ALA A 103 6.98 7.19 9.81
CA ALA A 103 6.77 6.65 8.47
C ALA A 103 6.40 7.75 7.45
N ILE A 104 5.54 8.70 7.81
CA ILE A 104 5.21 9.85 6.96
C ILE A 104 6.47 10.67 6.67
N ALA A 105 7.24 11.04 7.70
CA ALA A 105 8.45 11.84 7.54
C ALA A 105 9.48 11.13 6.64
N VAL A 106 9.70 9.83 6.85
CA VAL A 106 10.63 9.03 6.04
C VAL A 106 10.15 8.93 4.59
N MET A 107 8.86 8.68 4.35
CA MET A 107 8.29 8.67 3.00
C MET A 107 8.44 10.02 2.30
N GLN A 108 8.33 11.15 3.01
CA GLN A 108 8.54 12.49 2.45
C GLN A 108 10.00 12.70 2.05
N VAL A 109 10.95 12.40 2.93
CA VAL A 109 12.39 12.54 2.69
C VAL A 109 12.84 11.67 1.51
N THR A 110 12.36 10.43 1.44
CA THR A 110 12.72 9.47 0.40
C THR A 110 11.92 9.64 -0.90
N ARG A 111 10.93 10.53 -0.91
CA ARG A 111 10.01 10.75 -2.03
C ARG A 111 9.23 9.49 -2.42
N THR A 112 8.87 8.67 -1.44
CA THR A 112 8.12 7.43 -1.61
C THR A 112 6.73 7.50 -0.99
N MET A 113 6.14 8.70 -0.95
CA MET A 113 4.84 8.92 -0.31
C MET A 113 3.78 8.00 -0.91
N HIS A 114 3.28 7.10 -0.06
CA HIS A 114 2.20 6.16 -0.35
C HIS A 114 1.30 6.05 0.88
N PRO A 115 0.15 6.73 0.90
CA PRO A 115 -0.67 6.84 2.11
C PRO A 115 -0.98 5.51 2.81
N PRO A 116 -1.25 4.39 2.09
CA PRO A 116 -1.44 3.09 2.73
C PRO A 116 -0.23 2.59 3.54
N GLY A 117 0.97 3.11 3.27
CA GLY A 117 2.17 2.80 4.06
C GLY A 117 2.00 3.17 5.54
N GLY A 118 1.30 4.28 5.84
CA GLY A 118 0.99 4.65 7.23
C GLY A 118 0.24 3.55 7.99
N ALA A 119 -0.73 2.90 7.32
CA ALA A 119 -1.42 1.76 7.90
C ALA A 119 -0.50 0.53 8.06
N THR A 120 0.48 0.35 7.17
CA THR A 120 1.48 -0.73 7.31
C THR A 120 2.37 -0.53 8.53
N ALA A 121 2.81 0.71 8.82
CA ALA A 121 3.55 1.03 10.03
C ALA A 121 2.71 0.79 11.29
N LEU A 122 1.45 1.22 11.26
CA LEU A 122 0.54 1.03 12.38
C LEU A 122 0.28 -0.46 12.66
N ILE A 123 0.06 -1.28 11.63
CA ILE A 123 -0.15 -2.72 11.77
C ILE A 123 1.07 -3.43 12.38
N ALA A 124 2.29 -2.99 12.08
CA ALA A 124 3.48 -3.54 12.73
C ALA A 124 3.47 -3.35 14.25
N VAL A 125 2.82 -2.31 14.75
CA VAL A 125 2.67 -2.02 16.20
C VAL A 125 1.47 -2.74 16.80
N ILE A 126 0.28 -2.65 16.18
CA ILE A 126 -0.98 -3.14 16.77
C ILE A 126 -1.38 -4.54 16.31
N GLY A 127 -0.63 -5.16 15.41
CA GLY A 127 -1.02 -6.42 14.75
C GLY A 127 -0.97 -7.66 15.65
N GLY A 128 -0.60 -7.48 16.91
CA GLY A 128 -0.64 -8.53 17.92
C GLY A 128 0.45 -9.60 17.78
N PRO A 129 0.34 -10.68 18.57
CA PRO A 129 1.41 -11.69 18.68
C PRO A 129 1.81 -12.33 17.35
N GLU A 130 0.88 -12.49 16.40
CA GLU A 130 1.16 -13.08 15.10
C GLU A 130 2.08 -12.20 14.25
N VAL A 131 1.86 -10.88 14.25
CA VAL A 131 2.72 -9.91 13.55
C VAL A 131 4.08 -9.79 14.25
N HIS A 132 4.08 -9.69 15.57
CA HIS A 132 5.30 -9.51 16.36
C HIS A 132 6.21 -10.76 16.28
N ALA A 133 5.64 -11.96 16.25
CA ALA A 133 6.39 -13.21 16.08
C ALA A 133 7.15 -13.30 14.75
N LEU A 134 6.72 -12.56 13.72
CA LEU A 134 7.43 -12.52 12.45
C LEU A 134 8.73 -11.72 12.53
N GLY A 135 8.81 -10.71 13.41
CA GLY A 135 9.97 -9.82 13.43
C GLY A 135 10.28 -9.28 12.02
N VAL A 136 11.53 -9.45 11.58
CA VAL A 136 11.97 -9.04 10.23
C VAL A 136 11.22 -9.77 9.10
N GLY A 137 10.62 -10.93 9.36
CA GLY A 137 9.77 -11.66 8.41
C GLY A 137 8.56 -10.84 7.95
N TYR A 138 8.09 -9.90 8.75
CA TYR A 138 7.03 -8.97 8.33
C TYR A 138 7.38 -8.17 7.07
N LEU A 139 8.64 -7.76 6.91
CA LEU A 139 9.12 -7.06 5.70
C LEU A 139 8.95 -7.94 4.45
N TRP A 140 9.23 -9.23 4.55
CA TRP A 140 9.06 -10.18 3.44
C TRP A 140 7.60 -10.37 3.06
N ILE A 141 6.71 -10.46 4.04
CA ILE A 141 5.27 -10.56 3.80
C ILE A 141 4.75 -9.30 3.10
N VAL A 142 5.16 -8.13 3.58
CA VAL A 142 4.82 -6.85 2.96
C VAL A 142 5.38 -6.78 1.53
N MET A 143 6.63 -7.20 1.31
CA MET A 143 7.23 -7.22 -0.03
C MET A 143 6.45 -8.12 -0.99
N ILE A 144 6.11 -9.34 -0.58
CA ILE A 144 5.33 -10.28 -1.40
C ILE A 144 3.99 -9.65 -1.78
N GLY A 145 3.28 -9.10 -0.79
CA GLY A 145 1.99 -8.45 -1.04
C GLY A 145 2.08 -7.29 -2.03
N VAL A 146 3.07 -6.43 -1.86
CA VAL A 146 3.34 -5.29 -2.76
C VAL A 146 3.67 -5.76 -4.17
N VAL A 147 4.53 -6.79 -4.32
CA VAL A 147 4.90 -7.35 -5.63
C VAL A 147 3.68 -7.94 -6.34
N VAL A 148 2.85 -8.71 -5.64
CA VAL A 148 1.62 -9.27 -6.22
C VAL A 148 0.69 -8.15 -6.72
N LEU A 149 0.43 -7.15 -5.88
CA LEU A 149 -0.43 -6.02 -6.27
C LEU A 149 0.16 -5.25 -7.46
N LEU A 150 1.47 -5.03 -7.48
CA LEU A 150 2.15 -4.33 -8.58
C LEU A 150 2.08 -5.11 -9.89
N LEU A 151 2.34 -6.42 -9.88
CA LEU A 151 2.27 -7.26 -11.08
C LEU A 151 0.86 -7.23 -11.67
N VAL A 152 -0.17 -7.36 -10.85
CA VAL A 152 -1.56 -7.23 -11.31
C VAL A 152 -1.84 -5.83 -11.85
N ALA A 153 -1.32 -4.78 -11.21
CA ALA A 153 -1.50 -3.40 -11.68
C ALA A 153 -0.83 -3.16 -13.04
N LEU A 154 0.38 -3.70 -13.25
CA LEU A 154 1.08 -3.62 -14.54
C LEU A 154 0.30 -4.32 -15.67
N LEU A 155 -0.36 -5.44 -15.37
CA LEU A 155 -1.17 -6.15 -16.34
C LEU A 155 -2.49 -5.41 -16.61
N VAL A 156 -3.30 -5.20 -15.58
CA VAL A 156 -4.68 -4.76 -15.72
C VAL A 156 -4.78 -3.29 -16.17
N ASN A 157 -3.95 -2.38 -15.63
CA ASN A 157 -4.02 -0.98 -16.00
C ASN A 157 -3.58 -0.74 -17.47
N ASN A 158 -2.74 -1.60 -18.04
CA ASN A 158 -2.30 -1.46 -19.43
C ASN A 158 -3.23 -2.13 -20.46
N ILE A 159 -4.10 -3.07 -20.06
CA ILE A 159 -5.15 -3.62 -20.93
C ILE A 159 -6.13 -2.52 -21.37
N ALA A 160 -6.36 -1.53 -20.54
CA ALA A 160 -7.28 -0.43 -20.82
C ALA A 160 -6.76 0.62 -21.82
N ALA A 161 -5.72 0.37 -22.59
CA ALA A 161 -5.15 1.11 -23.73
C ALA A 161 -5.07 2.66 -23.68
N SER A 162 -5.77 3.32 -22.74
CA SER A 162 -5.73 4.76 -22.50
C SER A 162 -4.79 5.16 -21.37
N ASN A 163 -4.25 4.19 -20.64
CA ASN A 163 -3.41 4.42 -19.48
C ASN A 163 -2.08 3.67 -19.65
N SER A 164 -0.96 4.40 -19.78
CA SER A 164 0.34 3.82 -19.53
C SER A 164 0.55 3.77 -18.02
N TYR A 165 0.61 2.60 -17.44
CA TYR A 165 1.01 2.40 -16.06
C TYR A 165 2.29 1.54 -16.01
N PRO A 166 3.29 1.95 -15.30
CA PRO A 166 3.36 3.20 -14.54
C PRO A 166 3.52 4.43 -15.43
N THR A 167 3.14 5.61 -14.92
CA THR A 167 3.41 6.88 -15.60
C THR A 167 4.86 7.32 -15.39
N ARG A 168 5.54 6.79 -14.35
CA ARG A 168 6.96 6.97 -14.03
C ARG A 168 7.43 5.84 -13.12
N TRP A 169 8.71 5.53 -13.19
CA TRP A 169 9.38 4.53 -12.33
C TRP A 169 10.20 5.16 -11.20
N ASP A 170 10.59 6.41 -11.35
CA ASP A 170 11.40 7.25 -10.44
C ASP A 170 10.58 8.08 -9.46
#